data_f97cb3c4e85f696397b53b03f7578748
#
_entry.id   f97cb3c4e85f696397b53b03f7578748
#
_cell.length_a   1.000
_cell.length_b   1.000
_cell.length_c   1.000
_cell.angle_alpha   90.00
_cell.angle_beta   90.00
_cell.angle_gamma   90.00
#
_symmetry.space_group_name_H-M   'P 1'
#
loop_
_entity.id
_entity.type
_entity.pdbx_description
1 polymer ?
#
loop_
_entity_poly.entity_id
_entity_poly.type
_entity_poly.pdbx_seq_one_letter_code
_entity_poly.pdbx_strand_id
1 'polypeptide(L)'
;QPPTLALFYLYHTLLDGDSDVLWCEYLMDRGVLDRAVFEPRNRAIEAGYKAGTVGVLEFCGFYVGTLAGRTPAQWQPLREDFLHERIVPRLLAAGRACIEAHRRDGHELVLTTATNHFLTELTAAALGIGHLIATECDIGIDGRFSGAVAGTPNMREGKVARLSEWLAARGRKLA
;
A
#
# COMPACT_ATOMS: atom_id res chain seq x y z
N GLN A 1 23.88 -1.77 -19.64
CA GLN A 1 22.76 -0.85 -19.38
C GLN A 1 21.92 -1.41 -18.24
N PRO A 2 21.39 -0.57 -17.35
CA PRO A 2 20.48 -1.03 -16.33
C PRO A 2 19.22 -1.63 -16.96
N PRO A 3 18.58 -2.62 -16.34
CA PRO A 3 17.37 -3.24 -16.89
C PRO A 3 16.23 -2.21 -17.01
N THR A 4 15.34 -2.45 -17.96
CA THR A 4 14.10 -1.67 -18.08
C THR A 4 13.26 -1.85 -16.82
N LEU A 5 12.73 -0.75 -16.32
CA LEU A 5 11.87 -0.73 -15.14
C LEU A 5 10.41 -0.93 -15.54
N ALA A 6 9.75 -1.90 -14.94
CA ALA A 6 8.31 -2.12 -15.07
C ALA A 6 7.63 -1.70 -13.75
N LEU A 7 6.88 -0.62 -13.80
CA LEU A 7 6.12 -0.11 -12.65
C LEU A 7 4.70 -0.63 -12.67
N PHE A 8 4.26 -1.20 -11.57
CA PHE A 8 2.90 -1.67 -11.37
C PHE A 8 2.19 -0.87 -10.31
N TYR A 9 0.96 -0.47 -10.61
CA TYR A 9 0.01 0.05 -9.60
C TYR A 9 -0.81 -1.10 -9.04
N LEU A 10 -1.24 -0.97 -7.79
CA LEU A 10 -2.04 -2.00 -7.12
C LEU A 10 -3.53 -1.83 -7.42
N TYR A 11 -4.07 -0.67 -7.07
CA TYR A 11 -5.48 -0.33 -7.17
C TYR A 11 -6.00 -0.43 -8.61
N HIS A 12 -7.04 -1.26 -8.81
CA HIS A 12 -7.68 -1.53 -10.11
C HIS A 12 -6.75 -2.00 -11.26
N THR A 13 -5.50 -2.30 -10.98
CA THR A 13 -4.53 -2.84 -11.95
C THR A 13 -4.17 -4.27 -11.62
N LEU A 14 -3.72 -4.52 -10.42
CA LEU A 14 -3.36 -5.85 -9.91
C LEU A 14 -4.39 -6.39 -8.92
N LEU A 15 -5.16 -5.51 -8.30
CA LEU A 15 -6.15 -5.80 -7.28
C LEU A 15 -7.52 -5.25 -7.68
N ASP A 16 -8.54 -6.08 -7.58
CA ASP A 16 -9.94 -5.65 -7.65
C ASP A 16 -10.34 -5.06 -6.28
N GLY A 17 -10.13 -3.78 -6.13
CA GLY A 17 -10.42 -3.02 -4.93
C GLY A 17 -9.27 -2.13 -4.45
N ASP A 18 -9.49 -1.50 -3.30
CA ASP A 18 -8.55 -0.64 -2.61
C ASP A 18 -8.09 -1.31 -1.30
N SER A 19 -6.80 -1.59 -1.19
CA SER A 19 -6.22 -2.25 -0.01
C SER A 19 -6.49 -1.51 1.29
N ASP A 20 -6.48 -0.19 1.28
CA ASP A 20 -6.73 0.62 2.48
C ASP A 20 -8.18 0.48 2.95
N VAL A 21 -9.12 0.60 2.03
CA VAL A 21 -10.56 0.43 2.32
C VAL A 21 -10.84 -0.97 2.83
N LEU A 22 -10.30 -1.99 2.15
CA LEU A 22 -10.44 -3.40 2.54
C LEU A 22 -9.83 -3.70 3.91
N TRP A 23 -8.71 -3.09 4.25
CA TRP A 23 -8.08 -3.24 5.56
C TRP A 23 -8.97 -2.69 6.67
N CYS A 24 -9.51 -1.50 6.50
CA CYS A 24 -10.41 -0.89 7.45
C CYS A 24 -11.67 -1.75 7.67
N GLU A 25 -12.26 -2.27 6.58
CA GLU A 25 -13.40 -3.20 6.63
C GLU A 25 -13.04 -4.50 7.38
N TYR A 26 -11.88 -5.07 7.07
CA TYR A 26 -11.38 -6.28 7.73
C TYR A 26 -11.23 -6.08 9.24
N LEU A 27 -10.65 -4.96 9.67
CA LEU A 27 -10.48 -4.65 11.10
C LEU A 27 -11.82 -4.44 11.81
N MET A 28 -12.81 -3.86 11.13
CA MET A 28 -14.17 -3.74 11.66
C MET A 28 -14.84 -5.12 11.80
N ASP A 29 -14.71 -5.98 10.80
CA ASP A 29 -15.27 -7.34 10.83
C ASP A 29 -14.64 -8.20 11.95
N ARG A 30 -13.39 -7.94 12.30
CA ARG A 30 -12.68 -8.61 13.39
C ARG A 30 -12.89 -7.96 14.76
N GLY A 31 -13.65 -6.88 14.83
CA GLY A 31 -13.90 -6.15 16.09
C GLY A 31 -12.68 -5.39 16.62
N VAL A 32 -11.64 -5.19 15.80
CA VAL A 32 -10.44 -4.41 16.16
C VAL A 32 -10.74 -2.92 16.10
N LEU A 33 -11.55 -2.48 15.14
CA LEU A 33 -12.08 -1.13 15.03
C LEU A 33 -13.58 -1.12 15.30
N ASP A 34 -14.05 -0.09 16.01
CA ASP A 34 -15.47 0.13 16.23
C ASP A 34 -16.17 0.50 14.93
N ARG A 35 -17.04 -0.36 14.44
CA ARG A 35 -17.78 -0.17 13.19
C ARG A 35 -18.62 1.12 13.20
N ALA A 36 -19.25 1.44 14.32
CA ALA A 36 -20.08 2.65 14.43
C ALA A 36 -19.27 3.93 14.19
N VAL A 37 -17.99 3.91 14.54
CA VAL A 37 -17.08 5.05 14.35
C VAL A 37 -16.39 5.01 12.98
N PHE A 38 -15.86 3.86 12.59
CA PHE A 38 -14.96 3.76 11.43
C PHE A 38 -15.67 3.55 10.09
N GLU A 39 -16.83 2.90 10.05
CA GLU A 39 -17.55 2.69 8.79
C GLU A 39 -17.95 3.99 8.07
N PRO A 40 -18.58 4.98 8.75
CA PRO A 40 -18.89 6.25 8.10
C PRO A 40 -17.62 7.03 7.72
N ARG A 41 -16.56 6.95 8.50
CA ARG A 41 -15.27 7.61 8.20
C ARG A 41 -14.58 6.98 7.00
N ASN A 42 -14.55 5.64 6.91
CA ASN A 42 -13.99 4.91 5.79
C ASN A 42 -14.70 5.29 4.48
N ARG A 43 -16.02 5.33 4.49
CA ARG A 43 -16.84 5.76 3.33
C ARG A 43 -16.59 7.21 2.96
N ALA A 44 -16.52 8.10 3.94
CA ALA A 44 -16.31 9.53 3.71
C ALA A 44 -14.92 9.81 3.13
N ILE A 45 -13.88 9.16 3.61
CA ILE A 45 -12.51 9.27 3.10
C ILE A 45 -12.41 8.75 1.67
N GLU A 46 -12.98 7.59 1.38
CA GLU A 46 -13.01 7.02 0.03
C GLU A 46 -13.76 7.94 -0.95
N ALA A 47 -14.96 8.36 -0.59
CA ALA A 47 -15.78 9.25 -1.42
C ALA A 47 -15.11 10.61 -1.63
N GLY A 48 -14.53 11.20 -0.58
CA GLY A 48 -13.83 12.47 -0.64
C GLY A 48 -12.58 12.42 -1.51
N TYR A 49 -11.85 11.31 -1.48
CA TYR A 49 -10.71 11.11 -2.36
C TYR A 49 -11.15 11.05 -3.84
N LYS A 50 -12.18 10.26 -4.15
CA LYS A 50 -12.75 10.19 -5.51
C LYS A 50 -13.29 11.52 -6.00
N ALA A 51 -13.88 12.32 -5.13
CA ALA A 51 -14.39 13.66 -5.43
C ALA A 51 -13.30 14.76 -5.45
N GLY A 52 -12.07 14.46 -5.04
CA GLY A 52 -10.98 15.44 -4.94
C GLY A 52 -11.10 16.41 -3.77
N THR A 53 -11.93 16.12 -2.77
CA THR A 53 -12.14 16.95 -1.58
C THR A 53 -11.31 16.52 -0.38
N VAL A 54 -10.71 15.33 -0.41
CA VAL A 54 -9.80 14.81 0.61
C VAL A 54 -8.37 14.89 0.10
N GLY A 55 -7.48 15.51 0.87
CA GLY A 55 -6.07 15.65 0.55
C GLY A 55 -5.28 14.35 0.79
N VAL A 56 -4.07 14.29 0.21
CA VAL A 56 -3.19 13.14 0.30
C VAL A 56 -2.83 12.78 1.75
N LEU A 57 -2.46 13.77 2.56
CA LEU A 57 -2.10 13.55 3.96
C LEU A 57 -3.29 13.08 4.80
N GLU A 58 -4.47 13.59 4.53
CA GLU A 58 -5.70 13.18 5.21
C GLU A 58 -6.05 11.73 4.87
N PHE A 59 -6.01 11.38 3.59
CA PHE A 59 -6.27 10.01 3.12
C PHE A 59 -5.27 9.01 3.71
N CYS A 60 -3.99 9.21 3.47
CA CYS A 60 -2.95 8.30 3.96
C CYS A 60 -2.88 8.27 5.48
N GLY A 61 -3.03 9.41 6.13
CA GLY A 61 -3.02 9.53 7.60
C GLY A 61 -4.17 8.78 8.27
N PHE A 62 -5.36 8.81 7.67
CA PHE A 62 -6.49 8.05 8.20
C PHE A 62 -6.20 6.54 8.22
N TYR A 63 -5.72 5.98 7.13
CA TYR A 63 -5.45 4.54 7.04
C TYR A 63 -4.22 4.10 7.81
N VAL A 64 -3.13 4.85 7.75
CA VAL A 64 -1.95 4.60 8.59
C VAL A 64 -2.31 4.68 10.09
N GLY A 65 -3.21 5.59 10.45
CA GLY A 65 -3.74 5.74 11.79
C GLY A 65 -4.40 4.49 12.36
N THR A 66 -4.93 3.60 11.52
CA THR A 66 -5.51 2.34 11.98
C THR A 66 -4.49 1.40 12.64
N LEU A 67 -3.20 1.57 12.36
CA LEU A 67 -2.12 0.76 12.93
C LEU A 67 -1.63 1.27 14.30
N ALA A 68 -2.04 2.46 14.71
CA ALA A 68 -1.55 3.11 15.93
C ALA A 68 -1.65 2.24 17.18
N GLY A 69 -0.64 2.31 18.03
CA GLY A 69 -0.66 1.71 19.37
C GLY A 69 -0.21 0.25 19.46
N ARG A 70 0.06 -0.41 18.34
CA ARG A 70 0.58 -1.79 18.30
C ARG A 70 1.93 -1.82 17.59
N THR A 71 2.74 -2.83 17.96
CA THR A 71 4.01 -3.12 17.28
C THR A 71 3.76 -3.87 15.96
N PRO A 72 4.72 -3.87 15.01
CA PRO A 72 4.64 -4.72 13.82
C PRO A 72 4.40 -6.20 14.16
N ALA A 73 5.05 -6.72 15.20
CA ALA A 73 4.86 -8.10 15.64
C ALA A 73 3.44 -8.40 16.12
N GLN A 74 2.80 -7.44 16.79
CA GLN A 74 1.40 -7.57 17.23
C GLN A 74 0.42 -7.55 16.07
N TRP A 75 0.74 -6.84 14.97
CA TRP A 75 -0.07 -6.81 13.76
C TRP A 75 0.17 -7.98 12.81
N GLN A 76 1.30 -8.69 12.94
CA GLN A 76 1.69 -9.72 11.97
C GLN A 76 0.61 -10.78 11.71
N PRO A 77 -0.04 -11.40 12.72
CA PRO A 77 -1.08 -12.39 12.45
C PRO A 77 -2.27 -11.80 11.67
N LEU A 78 -2.66 -10.56 11.97
CA LEU A 78 -3.79 -9.90 11.32
C LEU A 78 -3.47 -9.53 9.88
N ARG A 79 -2.28 -9.02 9.58
CA ARG A 79 -1.92 -8.68 8.20
C ARG A 79 -1.76 -9.91 7.31
N GLU A 80 -1.28 -11.02 7.85
CA GLU A 80 -1.21 -12.30 7.12
C GLU A 80 -2.60 -12.84 6.81
N ASP A 81 -3.49 -12.84 7.78
CA ASP A 81 -4.87 -13.25 7.59
C ASP A 81 -5.61 -12.35 6.59
N PHE A 82 -5.41 -11.04 6.69
CA PHE A 82 -5.92 -10.07 5.75
C PHE A 82 -5.45 -10.33 4.31
N LEU A 83 -4.16 -10.63 4.12
CA LEU A 83 -3.63 -10.98 2.80
C LEU A 83 -4.39 -12.16 2.21
N HIS A 84 -4.51 -13.25 2.97
CA HIS A 84 -5.14 -14.49 2.49
C HIS A 84 -6.64 -14.38 2.32
N GLU A 85 -7.33 -13.68 3.20
CA GLU A 85 -8.78 -13.57 3.18
C GLU A 85 -9.29 -12.50 2.20
N ARG A 86 -8.60 -11.36 2.11
CA ARG A 86 -9.13 -10.18 1.41
C ARG A 86 -8.34 -9.78 0.17
N ILE A 87 -7.05 -10.02 0.12
CA ILE A 87 -6.21 -9.56 -0.99
C ILE A 87 -6.05 -10.64 -2.05
N VAL A 88 -5.55 -11.82 -1.68
CA VAL A 88 -5.27 -12.89 -2.64
C VAL A 88 -6.48 -13.24 -3.51
N PRO A 89 -7.72 -13.37 -2.96
CA PRO A 89 -8.89 -13.67 -3.79
C PRO A 89 -9.27 -12.58 -4.80
N ARG A 90 -8.75 -11.36 -4.61
CA ARG A 90 -9.01 -10.20 -5.48
C ARG A 90 -7.88 -9.86 -6.43
N LEU A 91 -6.79 -10.62 -6.41
CA LEU A 91 -5.70 -10.40 -7.36
C LEU A 91 -6.15 -10.80 -8.77
N LEU A 92 -5.96 -9.86 -9.71
CA LEU A 92 -6.44 -10.01 -11.08
C LEU A 92 -5.52 -10.91 -11.91
N ALA A 93 -6.09 -11.89 -12.59
CA ALA A 93 -5.34 -12.81 -13.47
C ALA A 93 -4.60 -12.07 -14.59
N ALA A 94 -5.21 -11.03 -15.17
CA ALA A 94 -4.57 -10.20 -16.19
C ALA A 94 -3.34 -9.45 -15.64
N GLY A 95 -3.40 -8.98 -14.40
CA GLY A 95 -2.27 -8.35 -13.73
C GLY A 95 -1.12 -9.33 -13.50
N ARG A 96 -1.42 -10.54 -13.02
CA ARG A 96 -0.42 -11.60 -12.87
C ARG A 96 0.23 -11.98 -14.19
N ALA A 97 -0.54 -12.10 -15.28
CA ALA A 97 -0.02 -12.38 -16.62
C ALA A 97 0.92 -11.27 -17.10
N CYS A 98 0.58 -10.02 -16.86
CA CYS A 98 1.42 -8.87 -17.20
C CYS A 98 2.75 -8.89 -16.42
N ILE A 99 2.72 -9.19 -15.13
CA ILE A 99 3.92 -9.34 -14.29
C ILE A 99 4.84 -10.42 -14.88
N GLU A 100 4.28 -11.59 -15.22
CA GLU A 100 5.05 -12.70 -15.79
C GLU A 100 5.66 -12.36 -17.15
N ALA A 101 4.95 -11.62 -18.00
CA ALA A 101 5.47 -11.17 -19.29
C ALA A 101 6.70 -10.26 -19.09
N HIS A 102 6.61 -9.25 -18.22
CA HIS A 102 7.73 -8.38 -17.92
C HIS A 102 8.90 -9.11 -17.26
N ARG A 103 8.62 -10.10 -16.40
CA ARG A 103 9.66 -10.93 -15.78
C ARG A 103 10.42 -11.73 -16.83
N ARG A 104 9.74 -12.34 -17.80
CA ARG A 104 10.36 -13.08 -18.91
C ARG A 104 11.23 -12.20 -19.80
N ASP A 105 10.84 -10.93 -19.95
CA ASP A 105 11.61 -9.95 -20.71
C ASP A 105 12.82 -9.39 -19.94
N GLY A 106 13.06 -9.86 -18.72
CA GLY A 106 14.18 -9.43 -17.89
C GLY A 106 14.03 -8.03 -17.29
N HIS A 107 12.80 -7.51 -17.23
CA HIS A 107 12.52 -6.21 -16.65
C HIS A 107 12.59 -6.27 -15.11
N GLU A 108 13.05 -5.19 -14.51
CA GLU A 108 13.01 -5.01 -13.06
C GLU A 108 11.61 -4.58 -12.63
N LEU A 109 10.97 -5.40 -11.78
CA LEU A 109 9.58 -5.20 -11.38
C LEU A 109 9.50 -4.39 -10.10
N VAL A 110 8.68 -3.35 -10.08
CA VAL A 110 8.43 -2.48 -8.92
C VAL A 110 6.94 -2.30 -8.73
N LEU A 111 6.46 -2.56 -7.52
CA LEU A 111 5.11 -2.21 -7.10
C LEU A 111 5.14 -0.82 -6.46
N THR A 112 4.30 0.09 -6.94
CA THR A 112 4.12 1.42 -6.34
C THR A 112 2.67 1.61 -5.92
N THR A 113 2.44 1.99 -4.65
CA THR A 113 1.10 2.10 -4.08
C THR A 113 1.04 3.14 -2.97
N ALA A 114 -0.12 3.75 -2.81
CA ALA A 114 -0.39 4.65 -1.69
C ALA A 114 -0.65 3.92 -0.37
N THR A 115 -1.10 2.67 -0.43
CA THR A 115 -1.28 1.85 0.78
C THR A 115 0.06 1.63 1.47
N ASN A 116 0.05 1.63 2.80
CA ASN A 116 1.28 1.60 3.59
C ASN A 116 2.13 0.34 3.33
N HIS A 117 3.44 0.54 3.52
CA HIS A 117 4.47 -0.48 3.29
C HIS A 117 4.23 -1.76 4.10
N PHE A 118 3.83 -1.61 5.36
CA PHE A 118 3.64 -2.74 6.28
C PHE A 118 2.61 -3.75 5.77
N LEU A 119 1.50 -3.27 5.18
CA LEU A 119 0.49 -4.15 4.57
C LEU A 119 0.93 -4.66 3.21
N THR A 120 1.49 -3.80 2.38
CA THR A 120 1.72 -4.09 0.96
C THR A 120 2.99 -4.89 0.69
N GLU A 121 3.92 -4.99 1.64
CA GLU A 121 5.08 -5.88 1.47
C GLU A 121 4.67 -7.35 1.31
N LEU A 122 3.60 -7.79 1.99
CA LEU A 122 3.06 -9.15 1.81
C LEU A 122 2.39 -9.31 0.45
N THR A 123 1.70 -8.30 -0.03
CA THR A 123 1.08 -8.30 -1.37
C THR A 123 2.15 -8.36 -2.46
N ALA A 124 3.21 -7.56 -2.35
CA ALA A 124 4.33 -7.60 -3.28
C ALA A 124 4.99 -8.98 -3.31
N ALA A 125 5.23 -9.59 -2.15
CA ALA A 125 5.77 -10.95 -2.05
C ALA A 125 4.85 -12.00 -2.69
N ALA A 126 3.53 -11.91 -2.47
CA ALA A 126 2.54 -12.80 -3.08
C ALA A 126 2.50 -12.69 -4.62
N LEU A 127 2.81 -11.50 -5.16
CA LEU A 127 2.91 -11.25 -6.60
C LEU A 127 4.30 -11.55 -7.18
N GLY A 128 5.27 -11.89 -6.33
CA GLY A 128 6.65 -12.12 -6.75
C GLY A 128 7.36 -10.86 -7.25
N ILE A 129 6.96 -9.67 -6.75
CA ILE A 129 7.57 -8.39 -7.07
C ILE A 129 8.59 -8.04 -5.98
N GLY A 130 9.86 -7.93 -6.35
CA GLY A 130 10.96 -7.77 -5.39
C GLY A 130 11.15 -6.34 -4.86
N HIS A 131 10.56 -5.33 -5.50
CA HIS A 131 10.71 -3.93 -5.12
C HIS A 131 9.37 -3.27 -4.85
N LEU A 132 9.29 -2.56 -3.75
CA LEU A 132 8.07 -1.87 -3.30
C LEU A 132 8.38 -0.42 -2.98
N ILE A 133 7.58 0.49 -3.54
CA ILE A 133 7.52 1.89 -3.16
C ILE A 133 6.11 2.15 -2.62
N ALA A 134 6.00 2.38 -1.34
CA ALA A 134 4.73 2.56 -0.63
C ALA A 134 4.81 3.73 0.34
N THR A 135 3.67 4.15 0.86
CA THR A 135 3.62 5.11 1.96
C THR A 135 4.23 4.47 3.21
N GLU A 136 5.19 5.15 3.84
CA GLU A 136 5.86 4.65 5.03
C GLU A 136 5.11 5.01 6.31
N CYS A 137 5.15 4.10 7.28
CA CYS A 137 4.55 4.30 8.60
C CYS A 137 5.61 4.73 9.60
N ASP A 138 5.30 5.73 10.42
CA ASP A 138 6.15 6.11 11.53
C ASP A 138 6.04 5.11 12.68
N ILE A 139 7.19 4.75 13.24
CA ILE A 139 7.30 3.90 14.44
C ILE A 139 7.94 4.71 15.55
N GLY A 140 7.26 4.80 16.69
CA GLY A 140 7.75 5.50 17.86
C GLY A 140 8.92 4.79 18.55
N ILE A 141 9.53 5.49 19.54
CA ILE A 141 10.65 4.94 20.34
C ILE A 141 10.25 3.66 21.09
N ASP A 142 8.98 3.48 21.38
CA ASP A 142 8.43 2.28 22.04
C ASP A 142 8.25 1.08 21.08
N GLY A 143 8.62 1.23 19.81
CA GLY A 143 8.48 0.19 18.78
C GLY A 143 7.07 0.02 18.23
N ARG A 144 6.12 0.87 18.61
CA ARG A 144 4.73 0.85 18.14
C ARG A 144 4.55 1.80 16.99
N PHE A 145 3.64 1.46 16.08
CA PHE A 145 3.17 2.44 15.10
C PHE A 145 2.58 3.65 15.81
N SER A 146 3.03 4.84 15.45
CA SER A 146 2.50 6.09 16.01
C SER A 146 1.14 6.47 15.42
N GLY A 147 0.81 5.92 14.26
CA GLY A 147 -0.37 6.29 13.47
C GLY A 147 -0.10 7.43 12.48
N ALA A 148 1.12 7.95 12.44
CA ALA A 148 1.51 8.99 11.49
C ALA A 148 2.21 8.38 10.25
N VAL A 149 2.10 9.09 9.14
CA VAL A 149 2.87 8.82 7.93
C VAL A 149 4.31 9.30 8.15
N ALA A 150 5.29 8.50 7.76
CA ALA A 150 6.69 8.88 7.75
C ALA A 150 7.09 9.37 6.34
N GLY A 151 7.62 10.58 6.27
CA GLY A 151 8.07 11.17 4.99
C GLY A 151 6.91 11.52 4.05
N THR A 152 7.21 11.55 2.76
CA THR A 152 6.24 11.89 1.70
C THR A 152 5.32 10.71 1.41
N PRO A 153 3.98 10.87 1.49
CA PRO A 153 3.04 9.83 1.05
C PRO A 153 3.24 9.47 -0.41
N ASN A 154 3.19 8.19 -0.73
CA ASN A 154 3.36 7.69 -2.10
C ASN A 154 2.05 7.78 -2.88
N MET A 155 1.58 8.98 -3.11
CA MET A 155 0.28 9.28 -3.71
C MET A 155 0.34 10.55 -4.54
N ARG A 156 -0.31 10.55 -5.72
CA ARG A 156 -0.31 11.67 -6.67
C ARG A 156 1.14 12.14 -6.97
N GLU A 157 1.46 13.42 -6.78
CA GLU A 157 2.81 13.98 -7.00
C GLU A 157 3.88 13.27 -6.16
N GLY A 158 3.51 12.78 -4.98
CA GLY A 158 4.37 12.01 -4.11
C GLY A 158 4.90 10.73 -4.75
N LYS A 159 4.14 10.09 -5.65
CA LYS A 159 4.60 8.90 -6.39
C LYS A 159 5.82 9.20 -7.26
N VAL A 160 5.82 10.33 -7.94
CA VAL A 160 6.96 10.75 -8.77
C VAL A 160 8.17 11.09 -7.91
N ALA A 161 7.96 11.84 -6.82
CA ALA A 161 9.04 12.19 -5.88
C ALA A 161 9.67 10.94 -5.28
N ARG A 162 8.87 10.00 -4.79
CA ARG A 162 9.33 8.74 -4.17
C ARG A 162 10.02 7.83 -5.18
N LEU A 163 9.51 7.73 -6.41
CA LEU A 163 10.18 6.99 -7.48
C LEU A 163 11.54 7.60 -7.80
N SER A 164 11.63 8.93 -7.88
CA SER A 164 12.89 9.64 -8.14
C SER A 164 13.91 9.39 -7.03
N GLU A 165 13.51 9.42 -5.77
CA GLU A 165 14.36 9.08 -4.61
C GLU A 165 14.83 7.62 -4.68
N TRP A 166 13.93 6.70 -4.99
CA TRP A 166 14.24 5.28 -5.12
C TRP A 166 15.26 5.01 -6.23
N LEU A 167 15.11 5.67 -7.37
CA LEU A 167 16.05 5.60 -8.49
C LEU A 167 17.39 6.22 -8.12
N ALA A 168 17.39 7.42 -7.52
CA ALA A 168 18.61 8.12 -7.11
C ALA A 168 19.46 7.29 -6.13
N ALA A 169 18.84 6.60 -5.18
CA ALA A 169 19.52 5.69 -4.27
C ALA A 169 20.21 4.51 -4.98
N ARG A 170 19.86 4.25 -6.25
CA ARG A 170 20.45 3.24 -7.11
C ARG A 170 21.31 3.81 -8.23
N GLY A 171 21.66 5.10 -8.15
CA GLY A 171 22.44 5.81 -9.17
C GLY A 171 21.73 5.98 -10.51
N ARG A 172 20.38 5.96 -10.51
CA ARG A 172 19.53 6.07 -11.69
C ARG A 172 18.67 7.34 -11.64
N LYS A 173 18.14 7.76 -12.78
CA LYS A 173 17.21 8.91 -12.90
C LYS A 173 16.04 8.50 -13.78
N LEU A 174 14.94 9.23 -13.63
CA LEU A 174 13.88 9.26 -14.65
C LEU A 174 14.45 9.87 -15.94
N ALA A 175 14.14 9.24 -17.05
CA ALA A 175 14.54 9.73 -18.38
C ALA A 175 13.67 10.94 -18.80
#